data_5f7f7390bd03f33205d3d779a6babf83
#
_entry.id   5f7f7390bd03f33205d3d779a6babf83
#
_cell.length_a   1.000
_cell.length_b   1.000
_cell.length_c   1.000
_cell.angle_alpha   90.00
_cell.angle_beta   90.00
_cell.angle_gamma   90.00
#
_symmetry.space_group_name_H-M   'P 1'
#
loop_
_entity.id
_entity.type
_entity.pdbx_description
1 polymer ?
#
loop_
_entity_poly.entity_id
_entity_poly.type
_entity_poly.pdbx_seq_one_letter_code
_entity_poly.pdbx_strand_id
1 'polypeptide(L)'
;MNKVFPNAAAACHDIHDGATLLVGGFGLCGVPNECIAAVRDLGAKNLTVVSNNAGTSTSGLVHLLNNRQVKKMMSSYVGENVVFEKQMLSGEIEVELIPQGTLSERIRAGGAGIPAFFTPTGVGTLVAEGKEVREFGGRRYVMERGITGEFALVRAFRGDRFGNLVFRKTSRN
;
A
#
# COMPACT_ATOMS: atom_id res chain seq x y z
N MET A 1 -19.52 16.92 -12.14
CA MET A 1 -18.42 16.21 -12.85
C MET A 1 -18.71 14.71 -12.78
N ASN A 2 -18.54 13.98 -13.88
CA ASN A 2 -18.68 12.51 -13.88
C ASN A 2 -17.26 11.91 -13.75
N LYS A 3 -17.03 11.10 -12.69
CA LYS A 3 -15.75 10.44 -12.41
C LYS A 3 -15.72 8.96 -12.84
N VAL A 4 -16.76 8.50 -13.53
CA VAL A 4 -16.84 7.12 -13.99
C VAL A 4 -16.10 6.98 -15.33
N PHE A 5 -15.15 6.06 -15.37
CA PHE A 5 -14.43 5.64 -16.56
C PHE A 5 -15.05 4.37 -17.15
N PRO A 6 -14.91 4.12 -18.45
CA PRO A 6 -15.51 2.94 -19.10
C PRO A 6 -14.91 1.62 -18.64
N ASN A 7 -13.66 1.61 -18.19
CA ASN A 7 -12.94 0.44 -17.69
C ASN A 7 -11.72 0.83 -16.85
N ALA A 8 -11.08 -0.15 -16.22
CA ALA A 8 -9.91 0.06 -15.37
C ALA A 8 -8.70 0.61 -16.16
N ALA A 9 -8.50 0.20 -17.40
CA ALA A 9 -7.40 0.70 -18.23
C ALA A 9 -7.53 2.21 -18.46
N ALA A 10 -8.74 2.68 -18.78
CA ALA A 10 -9.02 4.10 -18.94
C ALA A 10 -8.89 4.88 -17.61
N ALA A 11 -9.18 4.24 -16.48
CA ALA A 11 -9.06 4.87 -15.16
C ALA A 11 -7.60 4.96 -14.65
N CYS A 12 -6.73 4.05 -15.09
CA CYS A 12 -5.34 3.96 -14.63
C CYS A 12 -4.32 4.51 -15.64
N HIS A 13 -4.78 5.11 -16.76
CA HIS A 13 -3.92 5.49 -17.90
C HIS A 13 -2.84 6.50 -17.58
N ASP A 14 -3.02 7.28 -16.54
CA ASP A 14 -2.12 8.35 -16.09
C ASP A 14 -1.12 7.91 -15.00
N ILE A 15 -1.15 6.63 -14.60
CA ILE A 15 -0.14 6.07 -13.70
C ILE A 15 1.18 5.96 -14.46
N HIS A 16 2.19 6.68 -13.96
CA HIS A 16 3.48 6.83 -14.61
C HIS A 16 4.60 6.08 -13.87
N ASP A 17 5.77 6.01 -14.50
CA ASP A 17 6.97 5.45 -13.88
C ASP A 17 7.35 6.21 -12.60
N GLY A 18 7.71 5.46 -11.56
CA GLY A 18 8.08 6.02 -10.26
C GLY A 18 6.90 6.40 -9.36
N ALA A 19 5.65 6.28 -9.84
CA ALA A 19 4.47 6.63 -9.06
C ALA A 19 4.35 5.84 -7.75
N THR A 20 3.76 6.47 -6.74
CA THR A 20 3.41 5.85 -5.45
C THR A 20 1.94 5.44 -5.45
N LEU A 21 1.70 4.14 -5.35
CA LEU A 21 0.36 3.53 -5.33
C LEU A 21 0.00 3.07 -3.92
N LEU A 22 -1.12 3.55 -3.38
CA LEU A 22 -1.76 3.03 -2.19
C LEU A 22 -2.77 1.96 -2.63
N VAL A 23 -2.51 0.68 -2.32
CA VAL A 23 -3.34 -0.42 -2.82
C VAL A 23 -4.04 -1.12 -1.67
N GLY A 24 -5.37 -1.08 -1.68
CA GLY A 24 -6.21 -1.75 -0.69
C GLY A 24 -6.16 -3.27 -0.83
N GLY A 25 -6.50 -3.93 0.27
CA GLY A 25 -6.60 -5.39 0.35
C GLY A 25 -5.86 -5.98 1.55
N PHE A 26 -6.37 -7.11 2.02
CA PHE A 26 -5.78 -7.92 3.08
C PHE A 26 -5.85 -9.40 2.67
N GLY A 27 -4.72 -10.06 2.51
CA GLY A 27 -4.68 -11.34 1.81
C GLY A 27 -5.24 -11.19 0.39
N LEU A 28 -6.35 -11.82 0.10
CA LEU A 28 -7.10 -11.65 -1.16
C LEU A 28 -8.42 -10.87 -0.99
N CYS A 29 -8.76 -10.48 0.25
CA CYS A 29 -9.98 -9.72 0.53
C CYS A 29 -9.81 -8.26 0.14
N GLY A 30 -10.74 -7.70 -0.63
CA GLY A 30 -10.74 -6.29 -0.99
C GLY A 30 -9.69 -5.87 -2.03
N VAL A 31 -8.97 -6.80 -2.63
CA VAL A 31 -7.94 -6.51 -3.65
C VAL A 31 -8.59 -5.97 -4.92
N PRO A 32 -8.12 -4.83 -5.48
CA PRO A 32 -8.65 -4.21 -6.69
C PRO A 32 -8.04 -4.85 -7.95
N ASN A 33 -8.34 -6.12 -8.21
CA ASN A 33 -7.69 -6.93 -9.24
C ASN A 33 -7.75 -6.33 -10.65
N GLU A 34 -8.87 -5.69 -11.03
CA GLU A 34 -9.02 -5.06 -12.34
C GLU A 34 -8.05 -3.87 -12.51
N CYS A 35 -7.88 -3.06 -11.46
CA CYS A 35 -6.91 -1.96 -11.50
C CYS A 35 -5.47 -2.50 -11.51
N ILE A 36 -5.18 -3.56 -10.74
CA ILE A 36 -3.85 -4.19 -10.75
C ILE A 36 -3.52 -4.75 -12.14
N ALA A 37 -4.49 -5.40 -12.80
CA ALA A 37 -4.32 -5.89 -14.16
C ALA A 37 -4.07 -4.73 -15.15
N ALA A 38 -4.82 -3.63 -15.02
CA ALA A 38 -4.62 -2.45 -15.85
C ALA A 38 -3.24 -1.82 -15.67
N VAL A 39 -2.75 -1.70 -14.44
CA VAL A 39 -1.39 -1.20 -14.14
C VAL A 39 -0.31 -2.15 -14.68
N ARG A 40 -0.53 -3.47 -14.56
CA ARG A 40 0.35 -4.47 -15.17
C ARG A 40 0.49 -4.25 -16.67
N ASP A 41 -0.64 -4.11 -17.36
CA ASP A 41 -0.70 -4.02 -18.82
C ASP A 41 -0.21 -2.64 -19.33
N LEU A 42 -0.41 -1.58 -18.53
CA LEU A 42 0.18 -0.26 -18.78
C LEU A 42 1.72 -0.29 -18.78
N GLY A 43 2.31 -1.18 -17.99
CA GLY A 43 3.75 -1.40 -17.96
C GLY A 43 4.57 -0.36 -17.22
N ALA A 44 3.95 0.54 -16.44
CA ALA A 44 4.65 1.54 -15.62
C ALA A 44 5.68 0.86 -14.70
N LYS A 45 6.87 1.44 -14.57
CA LYS A 45 8.04 0.88 -13.88
C LYS A 45 8.41 1.68 -12.63
N ASN A 46 9.29 1.08 -11.82
CA ASN A 46 9.86 1.72 -10.63
C ASN A 46 8.81 2.17 -9.61
N LEU A 47 7.68 1.50 -9.56
CA LEU A 47 6.56 1.83 -8.67
C LEU A 47 6.94 1.65 -7.20
N THR A 48 6.51 2.58 -6.36
CA THR A 48 6.42 2.38 -4.91
C THR A 48 5.01 1.93 -4.58
N VAL A 49 4.87 0.75 -3.99
CA VAL A 49 3.56 0.20 -3.64
C VAL A 49 3.42 0.13 -2.13
N VAL A 50 2.35 0.71 -1.61
CA VAL A 50 1.96 0.69 -0.20
C VAL A 50 0.74 -0.19 -0.07
N SER A 51 0.87 -1.33 0.58
CA SER A 51 -0.22 -2.28 0.79
C SER A 51 0.04 -3.16 1.99
N ASN A 52 -1.01 -3.71 2.59
CA ASN A 52 -0.86 -4.61 3.75
C ASN A 52 0.04 -5.82 3.43
N ASN A 53 -0.14 -6.44 2.28
CA ASN A 53 0.68 -7.52 1.73
C ASN A 53 0.62 -7.49 0.19
N ALA A 54 1.28 -8.44 -0.47
CA ALA A 54 1.29 -8.52 -1.93
C ALA A 54 0.32 -9.58 -2.50
N GLY A 55 -0.69 -9.98 -1.74
CA GLY A 55 -1.57 -11.08 -2.09
C GLY A 55 -0.87 -12.44 -1.90
N THR A 56 -1.20 -13.41 -2.75
CA THR A 56 -0.57 -14.73 -2.77
C THR A 56 0.39 -14.88 -3.95
N SER A 57 1.01 -16.06 -4.08
CA SER A 57 1.90 -16.35 -5.23
C SER A 57 1.19 -16.36 -6.60
N THR A 58 -0.14 -16.32 -6.64
CA THR A 58 -0.93 -16.43 -7.88
C THR A 58 -1.91 -15.29 -8.10
N SER A 59 -2.16 -14.45 -7.10
CA SER A 59 -3.18 -13.40 -7.18
C SER A 59 -2.80 -12.15 -6.40
N GLY A 60 -3.35 -11.01 -6.79
CA GLY A 60 -3.07 -9.71 -6.20
C GLY A 60 -1.85 -9.04 -6.82
N LEU A 61 -1.06 -8.34 -6.02
CA LEU A 61 0.11 -7.56 -6.46
C LEU A 61 1.26 -8.42 -7.03
N VAL A 62 1.21 -9.75 -6.87
CA VAL A 62 2.19 -10.65 -7.49
C VAL A 62 2.33 -10.44 -9.00
N HIS A 63 1.26 -10.00 -9.68
CA HIS A 63 1.32 -9.72 -11.11
C HIS A 63 2.28 -8.56 -11.45
N LEU A 64 2.33 -7.52 -10.61
CA LEU A 64 3.27 -6.41 -10.77
C LEU A 64 4.71 -6.82 -10.40
N LEU A 65 4.86 -7.67 -9.39
CA LEU A 65 6.16 -8.23 -8.98
C LEU A 65 6.76 -9.12 -10.08
N ASN A 66 5.97 -10.00 -10.67
CA ASN A 66 6.40 -10.86 -11.78
C ASN A 66 6.87 -10.06 -12.99
N ASN A 67 6.23 -8.92 -13.27
CA ASN A 67 6.61 -8.02 -14.37
C ASN A 67 7.73 -7.04 -14.02
N ARG A 68 8.33 -7.13 -12.82
CA ARG A 68 9.42 -6.23 -12.39
C ARG A 68 9.01 -4.74 -12.45
N GLN A 69 7.77 -4.44 -12.13
CA GLN A 69 7.24 -3.07 -12.13
C GLN A 69 7.44 -2.37 -10.77
N VAL A 70 7.63 -3.13 -9.70
CA VAL A 70 7.76 -2.61 -8.33
C VAL A 70 9.23 -2.45 -7.97
N LYS A 71 9.62 -1.25 -7.57
CA LYS A 71 10.93 -0.92 -7.01
C LYS A 71 10.94 -1.01 -5.48
N LYS A 72 9.84 -0.57 -4.85
CA LYS A 72 9.72 -0.52 -3.39
C LYS A 72 8.35 -1.02 -2.94
N MET A 73 8.34 -1.87 -1.92
CA MET A 73 7.13 -2.25 -1.17
C MET A 73 7.19 -1.69 0.26
N MET A 74 6.14 -0.98 0.66
CA MET A 74 5.87 -0.63 2.05
C MET A 74 4.71 -1.51 2.53
N SER A 75 5.00 -2.47 3.40
CA SER A 75 4.06 -3.57 3.69
C SER A 75 4.15 -4.01 5.13
N SER A 76 3.09 -4.60 5.65
CA SER A 76 3.08 -5.16 7.00
C SER A 76 3.38 -6.67 7.04
N TYR A 77 3.34 -7.34 5.89
CA TYR A 77 3.51 -8.79 5.80
C TYR A 77 4.05 -9.21 4.44
N VAL A 78 5.02 -10.11 4.43
CA VAL A 78 5.67 -10.62 3.20
C VAL A 78 5.20 -12.03 2.84
N GLY A 79 4.87 -12.86 3.82
CA GLY A 79 4.53 -14.28 3.65
C GLY A 79 3.36 -14.56 2.68
N GLU A 80 3.17 -15.84 2.34
CA GLU A 80 2.19 -16.37 1.37
C GLU A 80 2.45 -15.97 -0.10
N ASN A 81 3.48 -15.17 -0.37
CA ASN A 81 3.87 -14.78 -1.72
C ASN A 81 5.37 -15.07 -1.94
N VAL A 82 5.66 -16.24 -2.49
CA VAL A 82 7.03 -16.73 -2.73
C VAL A 82 7.83 -15.79 -3.66
N VAL A 83 7.15 -15.09 -4.58
CA VAL A 83 7.81 -14.12 -5.47
C VAL A 83 8.26 -12.90 -4.68
N PHE A 84 7.40 -12.38 -3.80
CA PHE A 84 7.73 -11.26 -2.92
C PHE A 84 8.89 -11.60 -1.99
N GLU A 85 8.82 -12.77 -1.33
CA GLU A 85 9.90 -13.25 -0.44
C GLU A 85 11.25 -13.34 -1.19
N LYS A 86 11.26 -13.95 -2.38
CA LYS A 86 12.49 -14.09 -3.19
C LYS A 86 13.07 -12.75 -3.60
N GLN A 87 12.24 -11.83 -4.08
CA GLN A 87 12.69 -10.51 -4.51
C GLN A 87 13.20 -9.66 -3.35
N MET A 88 12.58 -9.78 -2.17
CA MET A 88 13.08 -9.15 -0.95
C MET A 88 14.43 -9.72 -0.52
N LEU A 89 14.56 -11.04 -0.44
CA LEU A 89 15.79 -11.69 0.03
C LEU A 89 16.96 -11.50 -0.94
N SER A 90 16.69 -11.41 -2.24
CA SER A 90 17.72 -11.12 -3.25
C SER A 90 18.10 -9.64 -3.33
N GLY A 91 17.39 -8.75 -2.63
CA GLY A 91 17.59 -7.30 -2.75
C GLY A 91 17.11 -6.70 -4.07
N GLU A 92 16.31 -7.44 -4.84
CA GLU A 92 15.76 -6.98 -6.11
C GLU A 92 14.74 -5.86 -5.92
N ILE A 93 13.98 -5.90 -4.83
CA ILE A 93 13.09 -4.82 -4.41
C ILE A 93 13.46 -4.32 -3.02
N GLU A 94 13.30 -3.02 -2.79
CA GLU A 94 13.37 -2.43 -1.46
C GLU A 94 12.09 -2.76 -0.70
N VAL A 95 12.22 -3.24 0.55
CA VAL A 95 11.07 -3.55 1.40
C VAL A 95 11.17 -2.80 2.72
N GLU A 96 10.16 -1.98 3.02
CA GLU A 96 9.95 -1.38 4.32
C GLU A 96 8.84 -2.13 5.06
N LEU A 97 9.22 -2.93 6.06
CA LEU A 97 8.25 -3.62 6.91
C LEU A 97 7.74 -2.67 8.00
N ILE A 98 6.43 -2.51 8.05
CA ILE A 98 5.75 -1.58 8.94
C ILE A 98 4.68 -2.35 9.71
N PRO A 99 4.62 -2.27 11.05
CA PRO A 99 3.53 -2.87 11.81
C PRO A 99 2.17 -2.45 11.25
N GLN A 100 1.24 -3.38 11.09
CA GLN A 100 -0.01 -3.17 10.33
C GLN A 100 -0.83 -1.97 10.81
N GLY A 101 -1.03 -1.81 12.13
CA GLY A 101 -1.71 -0.64 12.68
C GLY A 101 -0.97 0.67 12.40
N THR A 102 0.37 0.65 12.43
CA THR A 102 1.21 1.80 12.08
C THR A 102 1.10 2.14 10.60
N LEU A 103 1.09 1.13 9.71
CA LEU A 103 0.88 1.34 8.27
C LEU A 103 -0.46 2.04 8.00
N SER A 104 -1.54 1.54 8.59
CA SER A 104 -2.87 2.15 8.47
C SER A 104 -2.90 3.59 8.98
N GLU A 105 -2.30 3.85 10.14
CA GLU A 105 -2.26 5.18 10.72
C GLU A 105 -1.37 6.14 9.92
N ARG A 106 -0.24 5.68 9.38
CA ARG A 106 0.62 6.47 8.49
C ARG A 106 -0.14 6.92 7.23
N ILE A 107 -0.94 6.03 6.63
CA ILE A 107 -1.79 6.36 5.47
C ILE A 107 -2.89 7.35 5.88
N ARG A 108 -3.55 7.11 7.02
CA ARG A 108 -4.58 8.02 7.54
C ARG A 108 -4.00 9.41 7.83
N ALA A 109 -2.85 9.47 8.49
CA ALA A 109 -2.15 10.72 8.80
C ALA A 109 -1.79 11.50 7.54
N GLY A 110 -1.20 10.83 6.54
CA GLY A 110 -0.88 11.43 5.25
C GLY A 110 -2.10 12.03 4.56
N GLY A 111 -3.21 11.29 4.49
CA GLY A 111 -4.48 11.75 3.92
C GLY A 111 -5.13 12.91 4.70
N ALA A 112 -4.86 13.03 6.00
CA ALA A 112 -5.35 14.10 6.86
C ALA A 112 -4.40 15.31 6.93
N GLY A 113 -3.27 15.30 6.22
CA GLY A 113 -2.27 16.37 6.27
C GLY A 113 -1.47 16.39 7.59
N ILE A 114 -1.46 15.28 8.35
CA ILE A 114 -0.67 15.13 9.57
C ILE A 114 0.70 14.57 9.17
N PRO A 115 1.79 15.35 9.33
CA PRO A 115 3.10 14.95 8.80
C PRO A 115 3.72 13.79 9.57
N ALA A 116 3.45 13.69 10.89
CA ALA A 116 3.99 12.67 11.76
C ALA A 116 3.13 12.51 13.03
N PHE A 117 3.28 11.35 13.68
CA PHE A 117 2.68 11.03 14.97
C PHE A 117 3.59 10.13 15.79
N PHE A 118 3.30 9.96 17.08
CA PHE A 118 4.03 9.07 17.96
C PHE A 118 3.19 7.83 18.30
N THR A 119 3.83 6.65 18.24
CA THR A 119 3.21 5.36 18.59
C THR A 119 4.14 4.54 19.48
N PRO A 120 3.61 3.77 20.44
CA PRO A 120 4.44 2.86 21.23
C PRO A 120 4.83 1.59 20.46
N THR A 121 4.17 1.32 19.31
CA THR A 121 4.42 0.13 18.51
C THR A 121 5.81 0.17 17.88
N GLY A 122 6.60 -0.88 18.10
CA GLY A 122 7.94 -0.99 17.56
C GLY A 122 9.06 -0.39 18.42
N VAL A 123 8.75 0.27 19.55
CA VAL A 123 9.77 0.76 20.47
C VAL A 123 10.66 -0.40 20.96
N GLY A 124 11.99 -0.23 20.86
CA GLY A 124 12.97 -1.23 21.27
C GLY A 124 13.17 -2.38 20.26
N THR A 125 12.64 -2.24 19.05
CA THR A 125 12.86 -3.17 17.93
C THR A 125 13.56 -2.49 16.76
N LEU A 126 13.93 -3.25 15.72
CA LEU A 126 14.49 -2.73 14.47
C LEU A 126 13.62 -1.67 13.81
N VAL A 127 12.30 -1.71 14.04
CA VAL A 127 11.35 -0.72 13.51
C VAL A 127 11.65 0.70 14.02
N ALA A 128 12.23 0.82 15.22
CA ALA A 128 12.56 2.12 15.83
C ALA A 128 13.94 2.65 15.42
N GLU A 129 14.77 1.86 14.75
CA GLU A 129 16.11 2.27 14.38
C GLU A 129 16.11 3.50 13.46
N GLY A 130 16.94 4.49 13.78
CA GLY A 130 17.03 5.76 13.04
C GLY A 130 15.83 6.69 13.18
N LYS A 131 14.81 6.33 13.98
CA LYS A 131 13.63 7.15 14.23
C LYS A 131 13.72 7.88 15.57
N GLU A 132 13.09 9.04 15.63
CA GLU A 132 12.98 9.80 16.88
C GLU A 132 12.15 9.03 17.90
N VAL A 133 12.65 8.96 19.15
CA VAL A 133 11.93 8.36 20.27
C VAL A 133 11.72 9.42 21.34
N ARG A 134 10.47 9.56 21.82
CA ARG A 134 10.10 10.45 22.93
C ARG A 134 9.36 9.70 24.02
N GLU A 135 9.42 10.26 25.21
CA GLU A 135 8.65 9.76 26.35
C GLU A 135 7.47 10.69 26.65
N PHE A 136 6.30 10.09 26.85
CA PHE A 136 5.09 10.76 27.27
C PHE A 136 4.46 9.96 28.41
N GLY A 137 4.26 10.59 29.58
CA GLY A 137 3.64 9.94 30.73
C GLY A 137 4.38 8.67 31.21
N GLY A 138 5.71 8.66 31.18
CA GLY A 138 6.54 7.52 31.59
C GLY A 138 6.57 6.37 30.57
N ARG A 139 6.05 6.55 29.35
CA ARG A 139 6.06 5.55 28.28
C ARG A 139 6.79 6.09 27.05
N ARG A 140 7.62 5.25 26.44
CA ARG A 140 8.37 5.58 25.22
C ARG A 140 7.51 5.35 23.95
N TYR A 141 7.72 6.23 22.99
CA TYR A 141 7.04 6.23 21.68
C TYR A 141 8.05 6.50 20.58
N VAL A 142 7.85 5.92 19.43
CA VAL A 142 8.60 6.18 18.20
C VAL A 142 7.80 7.09 17.29
N MET A 143 8.46 8.04 16.64
CA MET A 143 7.85 8.91 15.65
C MET A 143 7.70 8.18 14.31
N GLU A 144 6.50 8.19 13.77
CA GLU A 144 6.18 7.69 12.44
C GLU A 144 5.68 8.82 11.55
N ARG A 145 6.14 8.84 10.30
CA ARG A 145 5.73 9.86 9.32
C ARG A 145 4.51 9.41 8.53
N GLY A 146 3.64 10.34 8.17
CA GLY A 146 2.51 10.09 7.28
C GLY A 146 2.98 9.58 5.91
N ILE A 147 2.18 8.71 5.31
CA ILE A 147 2.39 8.21 3.95
C ILE A 147 1.36 8.85 3.03
N THR A 148 1.84 9.46 1.95
CA THR A 148 1.01 9.95 0.84
C THR A 148 1.31 9.15 -0.41
N GLY A 149 0.33 9.05 -1.30
CA GLY A 149 0.49 8.44 -2.62
C GLY A 149 -0.20 9.29 -3.68
N GLU A 150 0.28 9.17 -4.89
CA GLU A 150 -0.28 9.88 -6.04
C GLU A 150 -1.57 9.22 -6.51
N PHE A 151 -1.66 7.90 -6.35
CA PHE A 151 -2.82 7.10 -6.74
C PHE A 151 -3.25 6.17 -5.61
N ALA A 152 -4.56 5.93 -5.51
CA ALA A 152 -5.13 4.94 -4.61
C ALA A 152 -6.02 3.97 -5.39
N LEU A 153 -5.68 2.67 -5.31
CA LEU A 153 -6.44 1.60 -5.93
C LEU A 153 -7.24 0.88 -4.85
N VAL A 154 -8.57 1.01 -4.89
CA VAL A 154 -9.47 0.42 -3.90
C VAL A 154 -10.60 -0.34 -4.58
N ARG A 155 -11.05 -1.42 -3.94
CA ARG A 155 -12.24 -2.16 -4.35
C ARG A 155 -13.43 -1.77 -3.49
N ALA A 156 -14.49 -1.26 -4.10
CA ALA A 156 -15.76 -0.98 -3.44
C ALA A 156 -16.87 -1.90 -3.94
N PHE A 157 -17.97 -1.97 -3.20
CA PHE A 157 -19.19 -2.69 -3.62
C PHE A 157 -19.99 -1.88 -4.64
N ARG A 158 -20.08 -0.56 -4.44
CA ARG A 158 -20.73 0.40 -5.32
C ARG A 158 -19.98 1.73 -5.30
N GLY A 159 -20.06 2.44 -6.41
CA GLY A 159 -19.64 3.83 -6.53
C GLY A 159 -20.68 4.65 -7.25
N ASP A 160 -20.74 5.94 -6.97
CA ASP A 160 -21.54 6.89 -7.73
C ASP A 160 -20.67 7.71 -8.70
N ARG A 161 -21.31 8.53 -9.53
CA ARG A 161 -20.64 9.37 -10.52
C ARG A 161 -19.75 10.47 -9.90
N PHE A 162 -19.88 10.72 -8.63
CA PHE A 162 -19.08 11.71 -7.89
C PHE A 162 -17.86 11.11 -7.21
N GLY A 163 -17.74 9.78 -7.21
CA GLY A 163 -16.65 9.05 -6.56
C GLY A 163 -16.93 8.70 -5.10
N ASN A 164 -18.17 8.79 -4.62
CA ASN A 164 -18.53 8.25 -3.31
C ASN A 164 -18.61 6.73 -3.41
N LEU A 165 -18.04 6.05 -2.41
CA LEU A 165 -17.89 4.60 -2.40
C LEU A 165 -18.65 3.98 -1.23
N VAL A 166 -19.33 2.86 -1.50
CA VAL A 166 -19.95 2.01 -0.48
C VAL A 166 -19.22 0.67 -0.44
N PHE A 167 -18.73 0.33 0.74
CA PHE A 167 -18.04 -0.94 0.99
C PHE A 167 -18.99 -1.98 1.58
N ARG A 168 -18.72 -3.26 1.34
CA ARG A 168 -19.52 -4.38 1.83
C ARG A 168 -18.61 -5.50 2.34
N LYS A 169 -18.96 -6.07 3.50
CA LYS A 169 -18.19 -7.14 4.17
C LYS A 169 -16.75 -6.67 4.47
N THR A 170 -15.77 -7.51 4.19
CA THR A 170 -14.34 -7.28 4.46
C THR A 170 -13.60 -6.49 3.37
N SER A 171 -14.29 -5.95 2.37
CA SER A 171 -13.63 -5.21 1.29
C SER A 171 -13.24 -3.76 1.64
N ARG A 172 -13.35 -3.38 2.91
CA ARG A 172 -12.94 -2.07 3.44
C ARG A 172 -11.49 -2.04 3.94
N ASN A 173 -10.66 -2.80 3.29
CA ASN A 173 -9.23 -2.86 3.62
C ASN A 173 -8.40 -2.06 2.63
#